data_8bab30b23c6d22128ad5236d7ee3b64c
#
_entry.id   8bab30b23c6d22128ad5236d7ee3b64c
#
_cell.length_a   1.000
_cell.length_b   1.000
_cell.length_c   1.000
_cell.angle_alpha   90.00
_cell.angle_beta   90.00
_cell.angle_gamma   90.00
#
_symmetry.space_group_name_H-M   'P 1'
#
loop_
_entity.id
_entity.type
_entity.pdbx_description
1 polymer ?
#
loop_
_entity_poly.entity_id
_entity_poly.type
_entity_poly.pdbx_seq_one_letter_code
_entity_poly.pdbx_strand_id
1 'polypeptide(L)'
;MLASNLATRVLTALVAAPLLLALLYLGPSWGWAALVAVAATIGALEFFSMTHADDRVGRLAGVALTLVVLGVIVGFGRSPAALLALIFLLPFAAMLLTLMRLGDMRTAALRVLAATFGPLYVGGGLGALALLRRDAGADGPSFVVLALLLSWFSDTGAYFAGRFLGKRKLYEAVSPKKTVEGALGGLLFAVLGALLAHFWFLRSLPLVDGLALAIVAGGLGQAGDLGESLFKRSFGIKDSGGIVPGHGGILDRVDALLVTGTITYLYVLWSRS
;
A
#
# COMPACT_ATOMS: atom_id res chain seq x y z
N MET A 1 11.66 0.76 29.48
CA MET A 1 11.02 0.10 28.29
C MET A 1 10.58 1.07 27.21
N LEU A 2 9.95 2.23 27.48
CA LEU A 2 9.51 3.18 26.42
C LEU A 2 10.68 3.86 25.67
N ALA A 3 11.74 4.23 26.37
CA ALA A 3 12.91 4.88 25.76
C ALA A 3 13.69 3.94 24.82
N SER A 4 13.77 2.65 25.14
CA SER A 4 14.42 1.65 24.27
C SER A 4 13.65 1.45 22.96
N ASN A 5 12.32 1.49 22.98
CA ASN A 5 11.48 1.37 21.79
C ASN A 5 11.61 2.57 20.84
N LEU A 6 11.71 3.79 21.37
CA LEU A 6 11.90 5.00 20.55
C LEU A 6 13.29 5.00 19.91
N ALA A 7 14.34 4.70 20.66
CA ALA A 7 15.70 4.61 20.16
C ALA A 7 15.83 3.57 19.03
N THR A 8 15.24 2.38 19.21
CA THR A 8 15.23 1.34 18.16
C THR A 8 14.51 1.81 16.90
N ARG A 9 13.36 2.48 17.04
CA ARG A 9 12.61 3.03 15.89
C ARG A 9 13.40 4.08 15.12
N VAL A 10 14.00 5.02 15.84
CA VAL A 10 14.84 6.07 15.24
C VAL A 10 16.05 5.46 14.53
N LEU A 11 16.74 4.52 15.19
CA LEU A 11 17.91 3.85 14.60
C LEU A 11 17.53 3.06 13.34
N THR A 12 16.42 2.31 13.38
CA THR A 12 15.92 1.58 12.21
C THR A 12 15.62 2.53 11.05
N ALA A 13 14.95 3.65 11.31
CA ALA A 13 14.64 4.65 10.28
C ALA A 13 15.91 5.30 9.71
N LEU A 14 16.88 5.65 10.56
CA LEU A 14 18.15 6.26 10.16
C LEU A 14 19.01 5.34 9.27
N VAL A 15 18.87 4.03 9.43
CA VAL A 15 19.60 3.06 8.58
C VAL A 15 18.78 2.66 7.37
N ALA A 16 17.49 2.33 7.55
CA ALA A 16 16.67 1.83 6.46
C ALA A 16 16.37 2.89 5.41
N ALA A 17 16.07 4.14 5.79
CA ALA A 17 15.70 5.17 4.83
C ALA A 17 16.85 5.52 3.85
N PRO A 18 18.11 5.74 4.28
CA PRO A 18 19.21 5.95 3.34
C PRO A 18 19.47 4.74 2.43
N LEU A 19 19.38 3.52 2.94
CA LEU A 19 19.54 2.31 2.13
C LEU A 19 18.45 2.16 1.07
N LEU A 20 17.19 2.44 1.43
CA LEU A 20 16.06 2.43 0.51
C LEU A 20 16.21 3.52 -0.55
N LEU A 21 16.61 4.73 -0.17
CA LEU A 21 16.87 5.83 -1.12
C LEU A 21 18.07 5.50 -2.03
N ALA A 22 19.14 4.93 -1.50
CA ALA A 22 20.27 4.50 -2.30
C ALA A 22 19.85 3.42 -3.32
N LEU A 23 19.09 2.40 -2.90
CA LEU A 23 18.55 1.41 -3.83
C LEU A 23 17.62 2.04 -4.87
N LEU A 24 16.78 2.98 -4.46
CA LEU A 24 15.82 3.64 -5.33
C LEU A 24 16.48 4.53 -6.38
N TYR A 25 17.48 5.34 -6.03
CA TYR A 25 18.13 6.29 -6.93
C TYR A 25 19.35 5.72 -7.66
N LEU A 26 20.13 4.89 -6.99
CA LEU A 26 21.41 4.38 -7.51
C LEU A 26 21.30 2.93 -7.99
N GLY A 27 20.32 2.18 -7.48
CA GLY A 27 20.13 0.77 -7.84
C GLY A 27 19.42 0.59 -9.18
N PRO A 28 19.53 -0.60 -9.78
CA PRO A 28 18.78 -0.95 -10.98
C PRO A 28 17.27 -1.11 -10.66
N SER A 29 16.42 -0.87 -11.66
CA SER A 29 14.95 -0.97 -11.48
C SER A 29 14.50 -2.37 -11.03
N TRP A 30 15.20 -3.43 -11.46
CA TRP A 30 14.91 -4.80 -10.99
C TRP A 30 15.22 -5.00 -9.50
N GLY A 31 16.24 -4.31 -8.96
CA GLY A 31 16.56 -4.35 -7.53
C GLY A 31 15.42 -3.74 -6.68
N TRP A 32 14.85 -2.64 -7.15
CA TRP A 32 13.66 -2.05 -6.54
C TRP A 32 12.44 -2.99 -6.65
N ALA A 33 12.22 -3.60 -7.83
CA ALA A 33 11.14 -4.57 -8.03
C ALA A 33 11.30 -5.81 -7.12
N ALA A 34 12.52 -6.27 -6.88
CA ALA A 34 12.80 -7.36 -5.95
C ALA A 34 12.44 -6.97 -4.50
N LEU A 35 12.79 -5.76 -4.06
CA LEU A 35 12.38 -5.26 -2.74
C LEU A 35 10.85 -5.20 -2.62
N VAL A 36 10.17 -4.70 -3.65
CA VAL A 36 8.70 -4.68 -3.73
C VAL A 36 8.12 -6.09 -3.66
N ALA A 37 8.73 -7.08 -4.33
CA ALA A 37 8.30 -8.48 -4.26
C ALA A 37 8.46 -9.08 -2.86
N VAL A 38 9.54 -8.73 -2.14
CA VAL A 38 9.71 -9.13 -0.73
C VAL A 38 8.62 -8.49 0.14
N ALA A 39 8.35 -7.20 -0.01
CA ALA A 39 7.30 -6.52 0.73
C ALA A 39 5.90 -7.10 0.41
N ALA A 40 5.63 -7.42 -0.86
CA ALA A 40 4.40 -8.06 -1.29
C ALA A 40 4.24 -9.48 -0.71
N THR A 41 5.33 -10.24 -0.62
CA THR A 41 5.32 -11.57 0.01
C THR A 41 4.96 -11.47 1.48
N ILE A 42 5.57 -10.56 2.21
CA ILE A 42 5.32 -10.37 3.64
C ILE A 42 3.89 -9.84 3.85
N GLY A 43 3.48 -8.80 3.12
CA GLY A 43 2.13 -8.24 3.22
C GLY A 43 1.04 -9.26 2.84
N ALA A 44 1.28 -10.11 1.84
CA ALA A 44 0.39 -11.20 1.49
C ALA A 44 0.33 -12.27 2.61
N LEU A 45 1.47 -12.64 3.20
CA LEU A 45 1.49 -13.55 4.35
C LEU A 45 0.65 -12.99 5.51
N GLU A 46 0.76 -11.70 5.82
CA GLU A 46 -0.04 -11.04 6.84
C GLU A 46 -1.52 -11.06 6.47
N PHE A 47 -1.88 -10.63 5.24
CA PHE A 47 -3.26 -10.63 4.76
C PHE A 47 -3.90 -12.02 4.80
N PHE A 48 -3.21 -13.03 4.28
CA PHE A 48 -3.74 -14.39 4.26
C PHE A 48 -3.67 -15.10 5.62
N SER A 49 -2.84 -14.64 6.55
CA SER A 49 -2.89 -15.10 7.93
C SER A 49 -4.15 -14.65 8.66
N MET A 50 -4.72 -13.49 8.30
CA MET A 50 -6.01 -13.02 8.80
C MET A 50 -7.19 -13.79 8.20
N THR A 51 -7.16 -13.98 6.87
CA THR A 51 -8.31 -14.50 6.12
C THR A 51 -8.36 -16.03 6.04
N HIS A 52 -7.23 -16.70 6.22
CA HIS A 52 -7.06 -18.16 6.14
C HIS A 52 -6.32 -18.67 7.39
N ALA A 53 -6.75 -18.27 8.59
CA ALA A 53 -6.04 -18.52 9.85
C ALA A 53 -5.71 -20.01 10.07
N ASP A 54 -6.63 -20.90 9.76
CA ASP A 54 -6.51 -22.36 9.98
C ASP A 54 -6.10 -23.13 8.71
N ASP A 55 -5.90 -22.46 7.57
CA ASP A 55 -5.51 -23.09 6.31
C ASP A 55 -4.14 -22.64 5.82
N ARG A 56 -3.07 -23.33 6.26
CA ARG A 56 -1.70 -23.01 5.84
C ARG A 56 -1.50 -23.11 4.32
N VAL A 57 -2.12 -24.09 3.66
CA VAL A 57 -1.97 -24.25 2.21
C VAL A 57 -2.71 -23.14 1.47
N GLY A 58 -3.93 -22.78 1.92
CA GLY A 58 -4.66 -21.63 1.38
C GLY A 58 -3.89 -20.32 1.54
N ARG A 59 -3.22 -20.11 2.69
CA ARG A 59 -2.32 -18.95 2.89
C ARG A 59 -1.20 -18.93 1.86
N LEU A 60 -0.47 -20.03 1.69
CA LEU A 60 0.64 -20.11 0.74
C LEU A 60 0.17 -19.95 -0.71
N ALA A 61 -0.98 -20.50 -1.06
CA ALA A 61 -1.59 -20.32 -2.37
C ALA A 61 -2.00 -18.86 -2.62
N GLY A 62 -2.55 -18.19 -1.61
CA GLY A 62 -2.85 -16.75 -1.68
C GLY A 62 -1.59 -15.91 -1.89
N VAL A 63 -0.50 -16.21 -1.22
CA VAL A 63 0.81 -15.57 -1.45
C VAL A 63 1.29 -15.82 -2.88
N ALA A 64 1.19 -17.06 -3.37
CA ALA A 64 1.57 -17.40 -4.75
C ALA A 64 0.72 -16.61 -5.76
N LEU A 65 -0.60 -16.51 -5.57
CA LEU A 65 -1.47 -15.69 -6.41
C LEU A 65 -1.06 -14.21 -6.36
N THR A 66 -0.67 -13.70 -5.19
CA THR A 66 -0.18 -12.31 -5.06
C THR A 66 1.08 -12.07 -5.88
N LEU A 67 2.02 -13.01 -5.85
CA LEU A 67 3.24 -12.93 -6.65
C LEU A 67 2.98 -13.09 -8.15
N VAL A 68 2.00 -13.92 -8.54
CA VAL A 68 1.54 -14.02 -9.94
C VAL A 68 0.94 -12.68 -10.38
N VAL A 69 0.05 -12.07 -9.60
CA VAL A 69 -0.53 -10.75 -9.90
C VAL A 69 0.55 -9.70 -10.03
N LEU A 70 1.48 -9.63 -9.06
CA LEU A 70 2.62 -8.72 -9.11
C LEU A 70 3.46 -8.94 -10.38
N GLY A 71 3.78 -10.20 -10.71
CA GLY A 71 4.56 -10.56 -11.88
C GLY A 71 3.88 -10.18 -13.19
N VAL A 72 2.55 -10.41 -13.31
CA VAL A 72 1.77 -9.99 -14.47
C VAL A 72 1.73 -8.47 -14.59
N ILE A 73 1.50 -7.75 -13.52
CA ILE A 73 1.45 -6.29 -13.52
C ILE A 73 2.81 -5.71 -13.88
N VAL A 74 3.88 -6.18 -13.26
CA VAL A 74 5.23 -5.67 -13.54
C VAL A 74 5.71 -6.09 -14.94
N GLY A 75 5.46 -7.33 -15.37
CA GLY A 75 5.91 -7.83 -16.66
C GLY A 75 5.07 -7.37 -17.84
N PHE A 76 3.75 -7.31 -17.67
CA PHE A 76 2.78 -7.14 -18.76
C PHE A 76 1.76 -6.03 -18.51
N GLY A 77 1.99 -5.11 -17.55
CA GLY A 77 1.03 -4.07 -17.15
C GLY A 77 0.61 -3.09 -18.27
N ARG A 78 1.33 -3.07 -19.38
CA ARG A 78 0.96 -2.31 -20.59
C ARG A 78 0.14 -3.12 -21.62
N SER A 79 -0.08 -4.41 -21.37
CA SER A 79 -0.89 -5.27 -22.24
C SER A 79 -2.34 -5.31 -21.75
N PRO A 80 -3.30 -4.71 -22.48
CA PRO A 80 -4.72 -4.80 -22.12
C PRO A 80 -5.19 -6.25 -22.00
N ALA A 81 -4.71 -7.12 -22.90
CA ALA A 81 -5.07 -8.55 -22.88
C ALA A 81 -4.61 -9.25 -21.60
N ALA A 82 -3.38 -8.96 -21.13
CA ALA A 82 -2.86 -9.54 -19.88
C ALA A 82 -3.64 -9.03 -18.65
N LEU A 83 -3.99 -7.74 -18.63
CA LEU A 83 -4.79 -7.17 -17.55
C LEU A 83 -6.22 -7.71 -17.55
N LEU A 84 -6.86 -7.85 -18.72
CA LEU A 84 -8.18 -8.49 -18.83
C LEU A 84 -8.12 -9.94 -18.40
N ALA A 85 -7.12 -10.70 -18.84
CA ALA A 85 -6.93 -12.08 -18.43
C ALA A 85 -6.77 -12.17 -16.89
N LEU A 86 -5.98 -11.28 -16.29
CA LEU A 86 -5.81 -11.22 -14.84
C LEU A 86 -7.15 -10.99 -14.12
N ILE A 87 -7.92 -9.97 -14.55
CA ILE A 87 -9.21 -9.61 -13.94
C ILE A 87 -10.21 -10.76 -14.02
N PHE A 88 -10.27 -11.47 -15.17
CA PHE A 88 -11.24 -12.55 -15.37
C PHE A 88 -10.77 -13.89 -14.77
N LEU A 89 -9.49 -14.23 -14.88
CA LEU A 89 -8.99 -15.54 -14.42
C LEU A 89 -8.71 -15.62 -12.94
N LEU A 90 -8.36 -14.50 -12.29
CA LEU A 90 -8.05 -14.50 -10.85
C LEU A 90 -9.26 -14.95 -9.98
N PRO A 91 -10.51 -14.47 -10.20
CA PRO A 91 -11.67 -14.96 -9.46
C PRO A 91 -11.90 -16.48 -9.67
N PHE A 92 -11.73 -16.98 -10.90
CA PHE A 92 -11.85 -18.40 -11.18
C PHE A 92 -10.76 -19.23 -10.48
N ALA A 93 -9.52 -18.76 -10.46
CA ALA A 93 -8.44 -19.39 -9.74
C ALA A 93 -8.74 -19.45 -8.22
N ALA A 94 -9.25 -18.35 -7.66
CA ALA A 94 -9.66 -18.26 -6.27
C ALA A 94 -10.83 -19.22 -5.94
N MET A 95 -11.82 -19.33 -6.83
CA MET A 95 -12.93 -20.29 -6.70
C MET A 95 -12.43 -21.72 -6.76
N LEU A 96 -11.59 -22.05 -7.75
CA LEU A 96 -11.04 -23.39 -7.91
C LEU A 96 -10.20 -23.79 -6.69
N LEU A 97 -9.34 -22.89 -6.22
CA LEU A 97 -8.53 -23.12 -5.02
C LEU A 97 -9.42 -23.39 -3.80
N THR A 98 -10.49 -22.63 -3.61
CA THR A 98 -11.44 -22.82 -2.51
C THR A 98 -12.21 -24.11 -2.64
N LEU A 99 -12.62 -24.50 -3.86
CA LEU A 99 -13.29 -25.78 -4.11
C LEU A 99 -12.38 -26.99 -3.80
N MET A 100 -11.12 -26.91 -4.20
CA MET A 100 -10.14 -27.97 -3.90
C MET A 100 -9.84 -28.09 -2.40
N ARG A 101 -10.13 -27.05 -1.62
CA ARG A 101 -9.87 -26.97 -0.19
C ARG A 101 -11.08 -26.36 0.55
N LEU A 102 -12.23 -26.99 0.36
CA LEU A 102 -13.52 -26.42 0.74
C LEU A 102 -13.60 -26.00 2.22
N GLY A 103 -13.11 -26.83 3.16
CA GLY A 103 -13.17 -26.54 4.60
C GLY A 103 -14.60 -26.21 5.06
N ASP A 104 -14.78 -25.14 5.86
CA ASP A 104 -16.10 -24.70 6.28
C ASP A 104 -16.82 -23.96 5.16
N MET A 105 -17.98 -24.49 4.74
CA MET A 105 -18.85 -23.91 3.72
C MET A 105 -19.30 -22.49 4.08
N ARG A 106 -19.51 -22.16 5.35
CA ARG A 106 -19.96 -20.83 5.80
C ARG A 106 -18.95 -19.74 5.49
N THR A 107 -17.66 -20.08 5.42
CA THR A 107 -16.57 -19.13 5.12
C THR A 107 -16.08 -19.23 3.68
N ALA A 108 -16.59 -20.16 2.87
CA ALA A 108 -16.10 -20.41 1.51
C ALA A 108 -16.15 -19.15 0.62
N ALA A 109 -17.27 -18.43 0.61
CA ALA A 109 -17.41 -17.20 -0.17
C ALA A 109 -16.42 -16.11 0.28
N LEU A 110 -16.19 -15.94 1.59
CA LEU A 110 -15.22 -14.99 2.12
C LEU A 110 -13.79 -15.37 1.73
N ARG A 111 -13.46 -16.65 1.68
CA ARG A 111 -12.14 -17.14 1.23
C ARG A 111 -11.93 -16.88 -0.27
N VAL A 112 -12.96 -17.09 -1.11
CA VAL A 112 -12.90 -16.72 -2.53
C VAL A 112 -12.67 -15.20 -2.70
N LEU A 113 -13.44 -14.38 -1.98
CA LEU A 113 -13.29 -12.92 -2.02
C LEU A 113 -11.91 -12.49 -1.55
N ALA A 114 -11.40 -13.05 -0.46
CA ALA A 114 -10.06 -12.77 0.03
C ALA A 114 -8.96 -13.20 -0.95
N ALA A 115 -9.09 -14.39 -1.56
CA ALA A 115 -8.14 -14.91 -2.55
C ALA A 115 -8.20 -14.16 -3.89
N THR A 116 -9.27 -13.41 -4.16
CA THR A 116 -9.37 -12.50 -5.31
C THR A 116 -8.86 -11.09 -4.97
N PHE A 117 -9.35 -10.53 -3.87
CA PHE A 117 -9.03 -9.14 -3.47
C PHE A 117 -7.59 -9.00 -2.97
N GLY A 118 -7.12 -9.91 -2.11
CA GLY A 118 -5.79 -9.83 -1.51
C GLY A 118 -4.65 -9.69 -2.52
N PRO A 119 -4.57 -10.56 -3.56
CA PRO A 119 -3.58 -10.44 -4.62
C PRO A 119 -3.63 -9.11 -5.38
N LEU A 120 -4.82 -8.59 -5.70
CA LEU A 120 -4.98 -7.29 -6.36
C LEU A 120 -4.59 -6.14 -5.43
N TYR A 121 -5.01 -6.19 -4.18
CA TYR A 121 -4.75 -5.15 -3.19
C TYR A 121 -3.26 -5.06 -2.86
N VAL A 122 -2.64 -6.16 -2.47
CA VAL A 122 -1.22 -6.19 -2.07
C VAL A 122 -0.30 -6.22 -3.30
N GLY A 123 -0.50 -7.18 -4.20
CA GLY A 123 0.35 -7.36 -5.38
C GLY A 123 0.17 -6.24 -6.41
N GLY A 124 -1.05 -5.79 -6.64
CA GLY A 124 -1.37 -4.67 -7.52
C GLY A 124 -0.86 -3.34 -6.97
N GLY A 125 -1.21 -3.03 -5.71
CA GLY A 125 -0.82 -1.78 -5.07
C GLY A 125 0.69 -1.62 -4.94
N LEU A 126 1.42 -2.65 -4.48
CA LEU A 126 2.87 -2.62 -4.43
C LEU A 126 3.49 -2.68 -5.83
N GLY A 127 2.88 -3.40 -6.78
CA GLY A 127 3.32 -3.44 -8.18
C GLY A 127 3.38 -2.06 -8.82
N ALA A 128 2.45 -1.17 -8.46
CA ALA A 128 2.46 0.22 -8.93
C ALA A 128 3.77 0.96 -8.55
N LEU A 129 4.35 0.69 -7.38
CA LEU A 129 5.63 1.29 -6.98
C LEU A 129 6.81 0.78 -7.82
N ALA A 130 6.78 -0.50 -8.21
CA ALA A 130 7.78 -1.05 -9.13
C ALA A 130 7.66 -0.43 -10.52
N LEU A 131 6.41 -0.26 -10.99
CA LEU A 131 6.12 0.39 -12.27
C LEU A 131 6.49 1.87 -12.27
N LEU A 132 6.22 2.62 -11.20
CA LEU A 132 6.65 4.01 -11.05
C LEU A 132 8.15 4.15 -11.24
N ARG A 133 8.93 3.29 -10.56
CA ARG A 133 10.40 3.31 -10.66
C ARG A 133 10.89 3.02 -12.08
N ARG A 134 10.22 2.12 -12.80
CA ARG A 134 10.62 1.69 -14.13
C ARG A 134 10.12 2.61 -15.25
N ASP A 135 8.84 2.98 -15.21
CA ASP A 135 8.12 3.55 -16.36
C ASP A 135 8.15 5.08 -16.39
N ALA A 136 8.43 5.72 -15.23
CA ALA A 136 8.58 7.16 -15.18
C ALA A 136 9.98 7.66 -15.60
N GLY A 137 10.82 6.80 -16.17
CA GLY A 137 12.14 7.16 -16.70
C GLY A 137 13.07 7.72 -15.62
N ALA A 138 13.77 8.82 -15.92
CA ALA A 138 14.70 9.46 -14.98
C ALA A 138 13.99 9.95 -13.69
N ASP A 139 12.72 10.33 -13.78
CA ASP A 139 11.93 10.79 -12.64
C ASP A 139 11.32 9.65 -11.82
N GLY A 140 11.50 8.39 -12.23
CA GLY A 140 10.94 7.22 -11.56
C GLY A 140 11.18 7.20 -10.04
N PRO A 141 12.42 7.35 -9.57
CA PRO A 141 12.71 7.45 -8.15
C PRO A 141 11.94 8.57 -7.45
N SER A 142 11.87 9.74 -8.07
CA SER A 142 11.21 10.92 -7.54
C SER A 142 9.69 10.75 -7.43
N PHE A 143 9.05 10.07 -8.39
CA PHE A 143 7.62 9.73 -8.30
C PHE A 143 7.33 8.70 -7.20
N VAL A 144 8.23 7.75 -6.97
CA VAL A 144 8.11 6.83 -5.82
C VAL A 144 8.20 7.61 -4.51
N VAL A 145 9.17 8.54 -4.39
CA VAL A 145 9.29 9.40 -3.20
C VAL A 145 8.06 10.28 -3.04
N LEU A 146 7.48 10.81 -4.12
CA LEU A 146 6.22 11.56 -4.05
C LEU A 146 5.10 10.70 -3.45
N ALA A 147 4.90 9.47 -3.94
CA ALA A 147 3.87 8.56 -3.39
C ALA A 147 4.07 8.29 -1.90
N LEU A 148 5.33 8.09 -1.45
CA LEU A 148 5.68 7.96 -0.04
C LEU A 148 5.36 9.23 0.76
N LEU A 149 5.69 10.42 0.23
CA LEU A 149 5.39 11.69 0.91
C LEU A 149 3.89 11.92 1.01
N LEU A 150 3.12 11.64 -0.05
CA LEU A 150 1.66 11.77 -0.02
C LEU A 150 1.03 10.87 1.06
N SER A 151 1.56 9.65 1.26
CA SER A 151 1.11 8.75 2.34
C SER A 151 1.58 9.26 3.72
N TRP A 152 2.88 9.36 3.95
CA TRP A 152 3.45 9.61 5.28
C TRP A 152 3.19 11.04 5.81
N PHE A 153 3.19 12.02 4.92
CA PHE A 153 2.82 13.38 5.32
C PHE A 153 1.34 13.45 5.67
N SER A 154 0.48 12.77 4.88
CA SER A 154 -0.94 12.67 5.21
C SER A 154 -1.15 12.05 6.60
N ASP A 155 -0.48 10.95 6.91
CA ASP A 155 -0.59 10.29 8.23
C ASP A 155 -0.10 11.21 9.35
N THR A 156 1.02 11.89 9.12
CA THR A 156 1.60 12.83 10.09
C THR A 156 0.64 14.01 10.35
N GLY A 157 0.13 14.63 9.29
CA GLY A 157 -0.82 15.72 9.38
C GLY A 157 -2.12 15.30 10.04
N ALA A 158 -2.63 14.12 9.68
CA ALA A 158 -3.83 13.53 10.26
C ALA A 158 -3.66 13.25 11.77
N TYR A 159 -2.49 12.75 12.17
CA TYR A 159 -2.18 12.51 13.58
C TYR A 159 -2.16 13.80 14.38
N PHE A 160 -1.42 14.82 13.94
CA PHE A 160 -1.30 16.07 14.69
C PHE A 160 -2.63 16.85 14.71
N ALA A 161 -3.27 17.05 13.57
CA ALA A 161 -4.56 17.73 13.51
C ALA A 161 -5.64 16.98 14.29
N GLY A 162 -5.68 15.65 14.17
CA GLY A 162 -6.62 14.82 14.93
C GLY A 162 -6.40 14.88 16.44
N ARG A 163 -5.14 14.94 16.88
CA ARG A 163 -4.78 15.01 18.30
C ARG A 163 -5.10 16.37 18.93
N PHE A 164 -4.79 17.48 18.23
CA PHE A 164 -4.90 18.82 18.80
C PHE A 164 -6.23 19.51 18.47
N LEU A 165 -6.83 19.20 17.33
CA LEU A 165 -8.04 19.87 16.83
C LEU A 165 -9.24 18.93 16.71
N GLY A 166 -9.04 17.60 16.82
CA GLY A 166 -10.05 16.58 16.57
C GLY A 166 -11.25 16.69 17.53
N LYS A 167 -12.43 16.86 16.96
CA LYS A 167 -13.71 16.93 17.67
C LYS A 167 -14.71 15.89 17.14
N ARG A 168 -14.77 15.72 15.81
CA ARG A 168 -15.74 14.84 15.15
C ARG A 168 -15.06 13.55 14.74
N LYS A 169 -15.63 12.41 15.15
CA LYS A 169 -15.14 11.09 14.71
C LYS A 169 -15.36 10.92 13.22
N LEU A 170 -14.37 10.34 12.53
CA LEU A 170 -14.46 10.05 11.10
C LEU A 170 -15.29 8.78 10.86
N TYR A 171 -14.92 7.68 11.51
CA TYR A 171 -15.63 6.40 11.47
C TYR A 171 -15.35 5.58 12.74
N GLU A 172 -16.16 5.77 13.79
CA GLU A 172 -15.88 5.28 15.13
C GLU A 172 -15.84 3.74 15.22
N ALA A 173 -16.72 3.06 14.47
CA ALA A 173 -16.83 1.59 14.49
C ALA A 173 -15.55 0.90 13.94
N VAL A 174 -14.82 1.54 13.03
CA VAL A 174 -13.63 0.98 12.39
C VAL A 174 -12.36 1.49 13.04
N SER A 175 -12.26 2.81 13.22
CA SER A 175 -11.09 3.47 13.78
C SER A 175 -11.50 4.61 14.73
N PRO A 176 -11.69 4.33 16.04
CA PRO A 176 -12.23 5.31 17.00
C PRO A 176 -11.33 6.52 17.26
N LYS A 177 -10.06 6.45 16.82
CA LYS A 177 -9.12 7.56 16.99
C LYS A 177 -9.09 8.53 15.83
N LYS A 178 -9.57 8.14 14.63
CA LYS A 178 -9.59 9.02 13.45
C LYS A 178 -10.70 10.06 13.56
N THR A 179 -10.39 11.30 13.15
CA THR A 179 -11.30 12.45 13.20
C THR A 179 -11.38 13.14 11.85
N VAL A 180 -12.46 13.87 11.61
CA VAL A 180 -12.67 14.66 10.38
C VAL A 180 -11.61 15.75 10.27
N GLU A 181 -11.31 16.44 11.37
CA GLU A 181 -10.27 17.47 11.43
C GLU A 181 -8.88 16.86 11.16
N GLY A 182 -8.67 15.63 11.64
CA GLY A 182 -7.48 14.85 11.29
C GLY A 182 -7.39 14.60 9.80
N ALA A 183 -8.48 14.15 9.17
CA ALA A 183 -8.48 13.90 7.72
C ALA A 183 -8.17 15.15 6.91
N LEU A 184 -8.73 16.30 7.28
CA LEU A 184 -8.43 17.59 6.64
C LEU A 184 -6.95 18.00 6.85
N GLY A 185 -6.42 17.80 8.06
CA GLY A 185 -5.00 18.01 8.35
C GLY A 185 -4.10 17.12 7.52
N GLY A 186 -4.49 15.86 7.32
CA GLY A 186 -3.79 14.93 6.45
C GLY A 186 -3.75 15.40 5.00
N LEU A 187 -4.88 15.87 4.45
CA LEU A 187 -4.92 16.45 3.09
C LEU A 187 -4.02 17.68 2.97
N LEU A 188 -4.04 18.59 3.96
CA LEU A 188 -3.16 19.74 3.98
C LEU A 188 -1.69 19.33 3.93
N PHE A 189 -1.30 18.34 4.72
CA PHE A 189 0.08 17.87 4.73
C PHE A 189 0.45 17.11 3.44
N ALA A 190 -0.48 16.39 2.81
CA ALA A 190 -0.26 15.81 1.48
C ALA A 190 0.03 16.91 0.45
N VAL A 191 -0.71 18.03 0.48
CA VAL A 191 -0.44 19.21 -0.35
C VAL A 191 0.95 19.78 -0.07
N LEU A 192 1.36 19.91 1.19
CA LEU A 192 2.72 20.33 1.54
C LEU A 192 3.78 19.36 0.99
N GLY A 193 3.52 18.04 1.02
CA GLY A 193 4.39 17.03 0.41
C GLY A 193 4.53 17.21 -1.10
N ALA A 194 3.44 17.50 -1.82
CA ALA A 194 3.46 17.76 -3.25
C ALA A 194 4.20 19.07 -3.59
N LEU A 195 4.00 20.11 -2.81
CA LEU A 195 4.74 21.38 -2.94
C LEU A 195 6.24 21.14 -2.74
N LEU A 196 6.61 20.41 -1.70
CA LEU A 196 8.00 20.03 -1.45
C LEU A 196 8.60 19.29 -2.64
N ALA A 197 7.87 18.31 -3.20
CA ALA A 197 8.32 17.56 -4.37
C ALA A 197 8.53 18.49 -5.58
N HIS A 198 7.56 19.35 -5.91
CA HIS A 198 7.62 20.26 -7.04
C HIS A 198 8.81 21.23 -6.95
N PHE A 199 9.02 21.86 -5.79
CA PHE A 199 10.07 22.88 -5.65
C PHE A 199 11.46 22.31 -5.45
N TRP A 200 11.61 21.08 -4.98
CA TRP A 200 12.90 20.52 -4.62
C TRP A 200 13.41 19.45 -5.61
N PHE A 201 12.70 18.33 -5.77
CA PHE A 201 13.27 17.14 -6.42
C PHE A 201 12.47 16.60 -7.62
N LEU A 202 11.26 17.11 -7.89
CA LEU A 202 10.39 16.68 -9.00
C LEU A 202 9.82 17.90 -9.74
N ARG A 203 10.71 18.74 -10.25
CA ARG A 203 10.34 19.99 -10.97
C ARG A 203 9.62 19.73 -12.30
N SER A 204 9.74 18.54 -12.85
CA SER A 204 9.03 18.10 -14.04
C SER A 204 7.51 17.93 -13.83
N LEU A 205 7.07 17.76 -12.57
CA LEU A 205 5.65 17.66 -12.23
C LEU A 205 5.03 19.08 -12.21
N PRO A 206 4.04 19.39 -13.09
CA PRO A 206 3.34 20.66 -13.03
C PRO A 206 2.69 20.87 -11.66
N LEU A 207 2.73 22.11 -11.16
CA LEU A 207 2.22 22.44 -9.83
C LEU A 207 0.75 22.03 -9.66
N VAL A 208 -0.09 22.31 -10.66
CA VAL A 208 -1.52 21.98 -10.64
C VAL A 208 -1.73 20.46 -10.53
N ASP A 209 -0.95 19.68 -11.27
CA ASP A 209 -1.03 18.22 -11.23
C ASP A 209 -0.56 17.66 -9.89
N GLY A 210 0.51 18.24 -9.32
CA GLY A 210 0.99 17.92 -7.98
C GLY A 210 -0.06 18.16 -6.90
N LEU A 211 -0.77 19.29 -6.98
CA LEU A 211 -1.87 19.63 -6.07
C LEU A 211 -3.07 18.68 -6.25
N ALA A 212 -3.44 18.38 -7.50
CA ALA A 212 -4.49 17.42 -7.79
C ALA A 212 -4.15 16.01 -7.26
N LEU A 213 -2.92 15.55 -7.48
CA LEU A 213 -2.42 14.29 -6.92
C LEU A 213 -2.47 14.28 -5.39
N ALA A 214 -2.07 15.36 -4.72
CA ALA A 214 -2.10 15.46 -3.27
C ALA A 214 -3.53 15.31 -2.73
N ILE A 215 -4.51 15.93 -3.38
CA ILE A 215 -5.92 15.84 -2.97
C ILE A 215 -6.47 14.43 -3.25
N VAL A 216 -6.28 13.93 -4.46
CA VAL A 216 -6.87 12.63 -4.88
C VAL A 216 -6.14 11.47 -4.22
N ALA A 217 -4.80 11.39 -4.37
CA ALA A 217 -4.04 10.29 -3.81
C ALA A 217 -3.98 10.35 -2.28
N GLY A 218 -3.82 11.54 -1.68
CA GLY A 218 -3.85 11.72 -0.23
C GLY A 218 -5.21 11.38 0.37
N GLY A 219 -6.31 11.82 -0.26
CA GLY A 219 -7.67 11.50 0.20
C GLY A 219 -8.01 10.02 0.07
N LEU A 220 -7.74 9.42 -1.09
CA LEU A 220 -7.95 7.98 -1.30
C LEU A 220 -6.99 7.12 -0.48
N GLY A 221 -5.76 7.59 -0.21
CA GLY A 221 -4.82 6.93 0.70
C GLY A 221 -5.38 6.81 2.13
N GLN A 222 -5.97 7.89 2.65
CA GLN A 222 -6.66 7.84 3.96
C GLN A 222 -7.85 6.87 3.95
N ALA A 223 -8.58 6.78 2.83
CA ALA A 223 -9.64 5.78 2.68
C ALA A 223 -9.07 4.35 2.61
N GLY A 224 -7.90 4.16 2.00
CA GLY A 224 -7.18 2.89 1.97
C GLY A 224 -6.78 2.40 3.36
N ASP A 225 -6.16 3.25 4.18
CA ASP A 225 -5.85 2.97 5.58
C ASP A 225 -7.12 2.65 6.41
N LEU A 226 -8.22 3.38 6.17
CA LEU A 226 -9.49 3.07 6.82
C LEU A 226 -10.05 1.72 6.35
N GLY A 227 -9.90 1.40 5.07
CA GLY A 227 -10.27 0.11 4.48
C GLY A 227 -9.49 -1.05 5.07
N GLU A 228 -8.16 -0.90 5.22
CA GLU A 228 -7.30 -1.90 5.87
C GLU A 228 -7.70 -2.07 7.35
N SER A 229 -8.00 -0.98 8.05
CA SER A 229 -8.54 -1.02 9.40
C SER A 229 -9.87 -1.78 9.46
N LEU A 230 -10.77 -1.61 8.48
CA LEU A 230 -12.03 -2.36 8.38
C LEU A 230 -11.77 -3.86 8.26
N PHE A 231 -10.83 -4.27 7.38
CA PHE A 231 -10.45 -5.69 7.25
C PHE A 231 -9.97 -6.25 8.59
N LYS A 232 -9.04 -5.60 9.27
CA LYS A 232 -8.54 -6.05 10.58
C LYS A 232 -9.66 -6.23 11.59
N ARG A 233 -10.60 -5.28 11.67
CA ARG A 233 -11.73 -5.38 12.61
C ARG A 233 -12.70 -6.51 12.25
N SER A 234 -12.96 -6.75 10.96
CA SER A 234 -13.85 -7.86 10.56
C SER A 234 -13.29 -9.24 10.90
N PHE A 235 -11.97 -9.36 11.06
CA PHE A 235 -11.31 -10.58 11.55
C PHE A 235 -10.96 -10.53 13.06
N GLY A 236 -11.44 -9.54 13.81
CA GLY A 236 -11.25 -9.42 15.26
C GLY A 236 -9.82 -9.09 15.69
N ILE A 237 -8.97 -8.62 14.77
CA ILE A 237 -7.58 -8.26 15.06
C ILE A 237 -7.36 -6.75 14.96
N LYS A 238 -6.23 -6.28 15.46
CA LYS A 238 -5.86 -4.86 15.44
C LYS A 238 -4.67 -4.58 14.53
N ASP A 239 -3.67 -5.40 14.57
CA ASP A 239 -2.43 -5.27 13.81
C ASP A 239 -2.35 -6.44 12.82
N SER A 240 -1.88 -6.21 11.58
CA SER A 240 -1.83 -7.22 10.52
C SER A 240 -0.77 -8.30 10.79
N GLY A 241 0.27 -7.94 11.54
CA GLY A 241 1.39 -8.82 11.86
C GLY A 241 2.32 -8.22 12.90
N GLY A 242 3.45 -8.88 13.15
CA GLY A 242 4.48 -8.45 14.11
C GLY A 242 5.90 -8.60 13.57
N ILE A 243 6.07 -8.66 12.25
CA ILE A 243 7.37 -8.93 11.60
C ILE A 243 8.33 -7.76 11.79
N VAL A 244 7.83 -6.52 11.80
CA VAL A 244 8.67 -5.34 12.04
C VAL A 244 8.71 -5.03 13.54
N PRO A 245 9.84 -5.27 14.23
CA PRO A 245 9.96 -5.06 15.67
C PRO A 245 9.53 -3.64 16.08
N GLY A 246 8.54 -3.55 16.95
CA GLY A 246 8.02 -2.28 17.47
C GLY A 246 7.14 -1.48 16.50
N HIS A 247 6.85 -1.99 15.28
CA HIS A 247 6.07 -1.28 14.27
C HIS A 247 4.84 -2.03 13.73
N GLY A 248 4.55 -3.25 14.19
CA GLY A 248 3.44 -4.06 13.66
C GLY A 248 3.80 -4.77 12.35
N GLY A 249 2.84 -4.97 11.47
CA GLY A 249 3.03 -5.61 10.18
C GLY A 249 3.53 -4.67 9.08
N ILE A 250 4.03 -5.26 8.00
CA ILE A 250 4.37 -4.53 6.76
C ILE A 250 3.09 -3.95 6.14
N LEU A 251 2.00 -4.71 6.16
CA LEU A 251 0.72 -4.25 5.60
C LEU A 251 0.23 -2.99 6.32
N ASP A 252 0.35 -2.93 7.67
CA ASP A 252 0.06 -1.73 8.48
C ASP A 252 0.92 -0.50 8.12
N ARG A 253 1.99 -0.67 7.36
CA ARG A 253 2.94 0.41 6.98
C ARG A 253 2.77 0.86 5.55
N VAL A 254 2.14 0.05 4.73
CA VAL A 254 1.96 0.33 3.31
C VAL A 254 0.49 0.54 2.90
N ASP A 255 -0.46 0.41 3.81
CA ASP A 255 -1.91 0.49 3.57
C ASP A 255 -2.33 1.72 2.74
N ALA A 256 -1.99 2.92 3.20
CA ALA A 256 -2.20 4.15 2.44
C ALA A 256 -1.31 4.22 1.18
N LEU A 257 -0.07 3.67 1.26
CA LEU A 257 0.89 3.68 0.16
C LEU A 257 0.44 2.82 -1.02
N LEU A 258 -0.26 1.71 -0.79
CA LEU A 258 -0.85 0.88 -1.85
C LEU A 258 -1.75 1.73 -2.75
N VAL A 259 -2.49 2.67 -2.17
CA VAL A 259 -3.41 3.56 -2.89
C VAL A 259 -2.67 4.75 -3.48
N THR A 260 -1.85 5.46 -2.68
CA THR A 260 -1.12 6.64 -3.18
C THR A 260 -0.15 6.26 -4.31
N GLY A 261 0.52 5.12 -4.20
CA GLY A 261 1.38 4.57 -5.25
C GLY A 261 0.62 4.26 -6.53
N THR A 262 -0.54 3.60 -6.41
CA THR A 262 -1.40 3.28 -7.55
C THR A 262 -1.91 4.53 -8.26
N ILE A 263 -2.44 5.51 -7.53
CA ILE A 263 -2.95 6.76 -8.12
C ILE A 263 -1.83 7.55 -8.79
N THR A 264 -0.65 7.62 -8.14
CA THR A 264 0.52 8.30 -8.72
C THR A 264 0.97 7.60 -10.01
N TYR A 265 0.93 6.26 -10.07
CA TYR A 265 1.26 5.53 -11.29
C TYR A 265 0.24 5.75 -12.41
N LEU A 266 -1.06 5.75 -12.09
CA LEU A 266 -2.11 6.05 -13.07
C LEU A 266 -1.95 7.47 -13.65
N TYR A 267 -1.56 8.44 -12.83
CA TYR A 267 -1.21 9.77 -13.32
C TYR A 267 -0.03 9.73 -14.30
N VAL A 268 1.05 9.00 -13.97
CA VAL A 268 2.22 8.87 -14.86
C VAL A 268 1.83 8.21 -16.19
N LEU A 269 0.97 7.20 -16.18
CA LEU A 269 0.46 6.58 -17.40
C LEU A 269 -0.33 7.59 -18.25
N TRP A 270 -1.24 8.33 -17.63
CA TRP A 270 -2.08 9.31 -18.33
C TRP A 270 -1.27 10.49 -18.87
N SER A 271 -0.34 11.04 -18.09
CA SER A 271 0.44 12.22 -18.47
C SER A 271 1.51 11.95 -19.56
N ARG A 272 1.81 10.67 -19.83
CA ARG A 272 2.81 10.23 -20.82
C ARG A 272 2.22 9.45 -21.99
N SER A 273 0.89 9.29 -22.01
CA SER A 273 0.15 8.75 -23.17
C SER A 273 -0.08 9.83 -24.21
#